data_366f4e6bb451a6907c31cbe229be850b
#
_entry.id   366f4e6bb451a6907c31cbe229be850b
#
_cell.length_a   1.000
_cell.length_b   1.000
_cell.length_c   1.000
_cell.angle_alpha   90.00
_cell.angle_beta   90.00
_cell.angle_gamma   90.00
#
_symmetry.space_group_name_H-M   'P 1'
#
loop_
_entity.id
_entity.type
_entity.pdbx_description
1 polymer ?
#
loop_
_entity_poly.entity_id
_entity_poly.type
_entity_poly.pdbx_seq_one_letter_code
_entity_poly.pdbx_strand_id
1 'polypeptide(L)'
;MLVDLIQNHRKSFKIIIINLIVSLSILFAMNNQNSVKEVIVNDEWFAEVQIGEYTLNCRIAGMENDGETIILLHGFPETSYMWINLMKVLAEKGYRVIAPDQRGYSPNARPTIIKEYSLKHTSSDVLAIANAYNLQRFHLVGHDWGASVGWAFVAEYPERLYSWTSLSIPHMKAFQEAYRSDFDQQRRSKYIGFFNMPFFPELYLSFNGYNNLKNIWRAHGDEEKEAYLSVFRQSGALRSALNWYRANIGRRRNPSDHINFGIVRVPTLLIWGNMDMAIGRKSIDLNKQYMAGPYNFLELYVGHWLIQESFDDVSKAIINHIKTYSLVYYEPQLGKRKK
;
A
#
# COMPACT_ATOMS: atom_id res chain seq x y z
N MET A 1 -9.79 -64.05 -11.88
CA MET A 1 -9.32 -63.69 -10.52
C MET A 1 -7.91 -63.07 -10.50
N LEU A 2 -6.86 -63.73 -11.03
CA LEU A 2 -5.50 -63.14 -11.04
C LEU A 2 -5.34 -61.94 -11.99
N VAL A 3 -5.96 -61.99 -13.16
CA VAL A 3 -5.97 -60.96 -14.21
C VAL A 3 -6.71 -59.71 -13.72
N ASP A 4 -7.80 -59.86 -12.99
CA ASP A 4 -8.63 -58.75 -12.48
C ASP A 4 -7.88 -58.04 -11.31
N LEU A 5 -7.12 -58.77 -10.50
CA LEU A 5 -6.28 -58.19 -9.43
C LEU A 5 -5.16 -57.30 -10.02
N ILE A 6 -4.49 -57.77 -11.08
CA ILE A 6 -3.42 -57.05 -11.77
C ILE A 6 -3.97 -55.79 -12.46
N GLN A 7 -5.17 -55.83 -13.07
CA GLN A 7 -5.79 -54.66 -13.68
C GLN A 7 -6.24 -53.64 -12.64
N ASN A 8 -6.77 -54.07 -11.50
CA ASN A 8 -7.15 -53.18 -10.42
C ASN A 8 -5.92 -52.47 -9.77
N HIS A 9 -4.82 -53.19 -9.56
CA HIS A 9 -3.58 -52.58 -9.10
C HIS A 9 -3.00 -51.54 -10.08
N ARG A 10 -3.05 -51.83 -11.40
CA ARG A 10 -2.62 -50.88 -12.44
C ARG A 10 -3.51 -49.63 -12.50
N LYS A 11 -4.81 -49.75 -12.29
CA LYS A 11 -5.75 -48.61 -12.22
C LYS A 11 -5.48 -47.77 -10.97
N SER A 12 -5.33 -48.38 -9.81
CA SER A 12 -5.00 -47.68 -8.56
C SER A 12 -3.65 -46.96 -8.62
N PHE A 13 -2.63 -47.58 -9.20
CA PHE A 13 -1.31 -46.97 -9.38
C PHE A 13 -1.34 -45.75 -10.33
N LYS A 14 -2.11 -45.84 -11.43
CA LYS A 14 -2.32 -44.70 -12.35
C LYS A 14 -3.05 -43.53 -11.67
N ILE A 15 -4.06 -43.79 -10.83
CA ILE A 15 -4.78 -42.74 -10.08
C ILE A 15 -3.86 -42.06 -9.07
N ILE A 16 -3.00 -42.83 -8.38
CA ILE A 16 -2.02 -42.26 -7.42
C ILE A 16 -1.00 -41.36 -8.15
N ILE A 17 -0.48 -41.79 -9.31
CA ILE A 17 0.48 -41.00 -10.11
C ILE A 17 -0.20 -39.72 -10.63
N ILE A 18 -1.43 -39.78 -11.14
CA ILE A 18 -2.16 -38.63 -11.62
C ILE A 18 -2.40 -37.64 -10.49
N ASN A 19 -2.82 -38.09 -9.31
CA ASN A 19 -3.03 -37.24 -8.15
C ASN A 19 -1.70 -36.62 -7.65
N LEU A 20 -0.59 -37.34 -7.71
CA LEU A 20 0.72 -36.82 -7.36
C LEU A 20 1.20 -35.74 -8.36
N ILE A 21 0.99 -35.97 -9.66
CA ILE A 21 1.33 -34.99 -10.71
C ILE A 21 0.43 -33.74 -10.60
N VAL A 22 -0.86 -33.92 -10.34
CA VAL A 22 -1.79 -32.79 -10.12
C VAL A 22 -1.40 -32.01 -8.84
N SER A 23 -1.06 -32.69 -7.75
CA SER A 23 -0.60 -32.06 -6.52
C SER A 23 0.73 -31.31 -6.71
N LEU A 24 1.69 -31.91 -7.44
CA LEU A 24 2.95 -31.26 -7.80
C LEU A 24 2.76 -30.09 -8.75
N SER A 25 1.84 -30.19 -9.71
CA SER A 25 1.50 -29.08 -10.62
C SER A 25 0.82 -27.94 -9.89
N ILE A 26 -0.06 -28.22 -8.92
CA ILE A 26 -0.69 -27.24 -8.05
C ILE A 26 0.34 -26.59 -7.13
N LEU A 27 1.27 -27.37 -6.54
CA LEU A 27 2.36 -26.86 -5.71
C LEU A 27 3.32 -25.97 -6.52
N PHE A 28 3.64 -26.38 -7.75
CA PHE A 28 4.48 -25.61 -8.67
C PHE A 28 3.78 -24.34 -9.16
N ALA A 29 2.46 -24.39 -9.45
CA ALA A 29 1.65 -23.23 -9.77
C ALA A 29 1.50 -22.28 -8.58
N MET A 30 1.35 -22.80 -7.35
CA MET A 30 1.32 -21.98 -6.13
C MET A 30 2.67 -21.34 -5.82
N ASN A 31 3.80 -22.02 -6.08
CA ASN A 31 5.14 -21.44 -5.92
C ASN A 31 5.49 -20.39 -7.00
N ASN A 32 4.86 -20.46 -8.18
CA ASN A 32 5.09 -19.49 -9.26
C ASN A 32 4.16 -18.26 -9.19
N GLN A 33 3.21 -18.22 -8.28
CA GLN A 33 2.24 -17.10 -8.21
C GLN A 33 2.81 -15.81 -7.64
N ASN A 34 3.95 -15.86 -6.92
CA ASN A 34 4.61 -14.68 -6.35
C ASN A 34 6.12 -14.79 -6.55
N SER A 35 6.59 -14.50 -7.74
CA SER A 35 8.03 -14.43 -8.03
C SER A 35 8.52 -12.98 -7.95
N VAL A 36 9.78 -12.81 -7.54
CA VAL A 36 10.47 -11.53 -7.51
C VAL A 36 11.61 -11.59 -8.50
N LYS A 37 11.70 -10.59 -9.38
CA LYS A 37 12.82 -10.41 -10.30
C LYS A 37 13.38 -9.00 -10.11
N GLU A 38 14.59 -8.89 -9.60
CA GLU A 38 15.28 -7.62 -9.45
C GLU A 38 15.86 -7.15 -10.78
N VAL A 39 15.72 -5.87 -11.04
CA VAL A 39 16.20 -5.19 -12.27
C VAL A 39 16.73 -3.81 -11.93
N ILE A 40 17.71 -3.33 -12.71
CA ILE A 40 18.21 -1.95 -12.62
C ILE A 40 17.65 -1.16 -13.78
N VAL A 41 17.03 -0.02 -13.50
CA VAL A 41 16.50 0.91 -14.49
C VAL A 41 17.01 2.33 -14.16
N ASN A 42 17.78 2.94 -15.05
CA ASN A 42 18.37 4.28 -14.86
C ASN A 42 19.13 4.42 -13.52
N ASP A 43 19.99 3.45 -13.21
CA ASP A 43 20.79 3.36 -11.99
C ASP A 43 19.98 3.19 -10.68
N GLU A 44 18.67 2.95 -10.77
CA GLU A 44 17.80 2.64 -9.64
C GLU A 44 17.44 1.16 -9.59
N TRP A 45 17.36 0.61 -8.36
CA TRP A 45 16.95 -0.77 -8.15
C TRP A 45 15.44 -0.92 -8.08
N PHE A 46 14.95 -1.81 -8.94
CA PHE A 46 13.54 -2.21 -8.95
C PHE A 46 13.41 -3.72 -8.79
N ALA A 47 12.24 -4.14 -8.33
CA ALA A 47 11.79 -5.51 -8.37
C ALA A 47 10.48 -5.60 -9.14
N GLU A 48 10.40 -6.51 -10.10
CA GLU A 48 9.13 -6.95 -10.69
C GLU A 48 8.57 -8.04 -9.78
N VAL A 49 7.46 -7.73 -9.09
CA VAL A 49 6.81 -8.65 -8.15
C VAL A 49 5.54 -9.19 -8.79
N GLN A 50 5.53 -10.48 -9.11
CA GLN A 50 4.34 -11.15 -9.65
C GLN A 50 3.31 -11.35 -8.54
N ILE A 51 2.09 -10.88 -8.76
CA ILE A 51 0.94 -11.01 -7.86
C ILE A 51 -0.28 -11.55 -8.63
N GLY A 52 -0.46 -12.86 -8.60
CA GLY A 52 -1.46 -13.51 -9.44
C GLY A 52 -1.18 -13.26 -10.94
N GLU A 53 -2.15 -12.67 -11.66
CA GLU A 53 -2.01 -12.32 -13.07
C GLU A 53 -1.31 -10.98 -13.34
N TYR A 54 -1.05 -10.18 -12.29
CA TYR A 54 -0.45 -8.85 -12.40
C TYR A 54 1.02 -8.86 -11.96
N THR A 55 1.78 -7.89 -12.46
CA THR A 55 3.15 -7.63 -12.02
C THR A 55 3.24 -6.19 -11.53
N LEU A 56 3.67 -6.01 -10.30
CA LEU A 56 3.97 -4.70 -9.72
C LEU A 56 5.44 -4.37 -9.87
N ASN A 57 5.74 -3.15 -10.30
CA ASN A 57 7.07 -2.58 -10.25
C ASN A 57 7.28 -1.97 -8.87
N CYS A 58 8.25 -2.47 -8.12
CA CYS A 58 8.57 -1.98 -6.79
C CYS A 58 9.97 -1.35 -6.81
N ARG A 59 10.12 -0.10 -6.36
CA ARG A 59 11.45 0.41 -5.98
C ARG A 59 11.94 -0.34 -4.76
N ILE A 60 13.22 -0.69 -4.73
CA ILE A 60 13.83 -1.39 -3.60
C ILE A 60 15.12 -0.69 -3.17
N ALA A 61 15.42 -0.73 -1.89
CA ALA A 61 16.66 -0.20 -1.33
C ALA A 61 17.09 -1.02 -0.10
N GLY A 62 18.40 -1.15 0.11
CA GLY A 62 18.94 -1.83 1.27
C GLY A 62 18.59 -3.32 1.34
N MET A 63 18.39 -3.98 0.19
CA MET A 63 18.02 -5.41 0.16
C MET A 63 19.11 -6.32 0.68
N GLU A 64 20.35 -5.85 0.71
CA GLU A 64 21.53 -6.48 1.31
C GLU A 64 21.57 -6.39 2.84
N ASN A 65 20.72 -5.56 3.45
CA ASN A 65 20.69 -5.36 4.90
C ASN A 65 20.00 -6.53 5.62
N ASP A 66 20.41 -6.76 6.87
CA ASP A 66 19.82 -7.78 7.74
C ASP A 66 18.60 -7.25 8.54
N GLY A 67 18.32 -5.95 8.47
CA GLY A 67 17.22 -5.31 9.20
C GLY A 67 15.83 -5.73 8.70
N GLU A 68 14.82 -5.32 9.47
CA GLU A 68 13.42 -5.56 9.12
C GLU A 68 13.03 -4.83 7.83
N THR A 69 12.01 -5.35 7.18
CA THR A 69 11.52 -4.76 5.93
C THR A 69 10.45 -3.73 6.21
N ILE A 70 10.48 -2.63 5.46
CA ILE A 70 9.51 -1.56 5.45
C ILE A 70 8.85 -1.52 4.08
N ILE A 71 7.51 -1.55 4.02
CA ILE A 71 6.75 -1.35 2.78
C ILE A 71 6.16 0.06 2.82
N LEU A 72 6.38 0.84 1.72
CA LEU A 72 5.97 2.23 1.58
C LEU A 72 4.91 2.36 0.47
N LEU A 73 3.72 2.84 0.80
CA LEU A 73 2.58 2.93 -0.12
C LEU A 73 2.28 4.39 -0.46
N HIS A 74 2.42 4.76 -1.74
CA HIS A 74 2.11 6.10 -2.25
C HIS A 74 0.60 6.33 -2.41
N GLY A 75 0.20 7.60 -2.59
CA GLY A 75 -1.17 8.00 -2.89
C GLY A 75 -1.39 8.50 -4.31
N PHE A 76 -2.53 9.17 -4.54
CA PHE A 76 -2.86 9.81 -5.80
C PHE A 76 -2.61 11.33 -5.71
N PRO A 77 -1.98 11.95 -6.70
CA PRO A 77 -1.46 11.37 -7.93
C PRO A 77 0.07 11.19 -7.91
N GLU A 78 0.61 10.60 -6.90
CA GLU A 78 2.04 10.30 -6.75
C GLU A 78 2.36 8.86 -7.20
N THR A 79 3.65 8.48 -7.18
CA THR A 79 4.14 7.13 -7.46
C THR A 79 5.16 6.71 -6.39
N SER A 80 5.74 5.53 -6.50
CA SER A 80 6.82 5.09 -5.60
C SER A 80 8.00 6.07 -5.53
N TYR A 81 8.14 6.97 -6.51
CA TYR A 81 9.19 7.98 -6.56
C TYR A 81 9.16 8.94 -5.36
N MET A 82 7.98 9.25 -4.80
CA MET A 82 7.85 10.11 -3.62
C MET A 82 8.70 9.64 -2.42
N TRP A 83 9.02 8.37 -2.38
CA TRP A 83 9.70 7.72 -1.27
C TRP A 83 11.22 7.68 -1.40
N ILE A 84 11.83 8.08 -2.55
CA ILE A 84 13.26 7.90 -2.84
C ILE A 84 14.15 8.39 -1.69
N ASN A 85 13.94 9.61 -1.21
CA ASN A 85 14.75 10.18 -0.14
C ASN A 85 14.58 9.43 1.18
N LEU A 86 13.35 9.03 1.52
CA LEU A 86 13.09 8.24 2.72
C LEU A 86 13.67 6.83 2.60
N MET A 87 13.57 6.19 1.43
CA MET A 87 14.14 4.88 1.16
C MET A 87 15.65 4.87 1.39
N LYS A 88 16.37 5.90 0.88
CA LYS A 88 17.80 6.07 1.09
C LYS A 88 18.16 6.16 2.58
N VAL A 89 17.48 7.03 3.33
CA VAL A 89 17.73 7.19 4.75
C VAL A 89 17.42 5.92 5.55
N LEU A 90 16.37 5.19 5.20
CA LEU A 90 16.03 3.92 5.86
C LEU A 90 17.04 2.82 5.54
N ALA A 91 17.48 2.71 4.27
CA ALA A 91 18.49 1.74 3.86
C ALA A 91 19.85 1.99 4.56
N GLU A 92 20.29 3.25 4.66
CA GLU A 92 21.48 3.65 5.42
C GLU A 92 21.41 3.31 6.91
N LYS A 93 20.19 3.15 7.46
CA LYS A 93 19.95 2.70 8.84
C LYS A 93 19.83 1.20 9.01
N GLY A 94 20.08 0.44 7.93
CA GLY A 94 20.11 -1.01 7.95
C GLY A 94 18.75 -1.69 7.69
N TYR A 95 17.72 -0.96 7.26
CA TYR A 95 16.43 -1.54 6.88
C TYR A 95 16.41 -1.95 5.41
N ARG A 96 15.57 -2.92 5.08
CA ARG A 96 15.18 -3.25 3.72
C ARG A 96 13.91 -2.48 3.38
N VAL A 97 13.84 -1.87 2.21
CA VAL A 97 12.73 -0.98 1.84
C VAL A 97 12.15 -1.38 0.50
N ILE A 98 10.82 -1.50 0.43
CA ILE A 98 10.06 -1.83 -0.77
C ILE A 98 8.97 -0.79 -0.96
N ALA A 99 8.94 -0.12 -2.10
CA ALA A 99 7.93 0.86 -2.46
C ALA A 99 7.30 0.50 -3.82
N PRO A 100 6.13 -0.16 -3.84
CA PRO A 100 5.46 -0.49 -5.08
C PRO A 100 4.88 0.73 -5.79
N ASP A 101 4.99 0.77 -7.12
CA ASP A 101 3.99 1.44 -7.94
C ASP A 101 2.73 0.59 -7.88
N GLN A 102 1.76 1.01 -7.09
CA GLN A 102 0.60 0.20 -6.74
C GLN A 102 -0.26 -0.13 -7.96
N ARG A 103 -1.24 -1.01 -7.79
CA ARG A 103 -2.22 -1.41 -8.82
C ARG A 103 -2.79 -0.17 -9.54
N GLY A 104 -2.70 -0.17 -10.88
CA GLY A 104 -3.07 0.96 -11.73
C GLY A 104 -1.92 1.86 -12.14
N TYR A 105 -0.86 1.92 -11.35
CA TYR A 105 0.36 2.68 -11.64
C TYR A 105 1.40 1.81 -12.35
N SER A 106 1.64 0.60 -11.89
CA SER A 106 2.45 -0.38 -12.60
C SER A 106 1.83 -0.74 -13.96
N PRO A 107 2.61 -0.73 -15.06
CA PRO A 107 2.07 -0.97 -16.42
C PRO A 107 1.35 -2.32 -16.56
N ASN A 108 1.89 -3.36 -15.91
CA ASN A 108 1.37 -4.73 -15.98
C ASN A 108 0.36 -5.04 -14.84
N ALA A 109 -0.18 -4.00 -14.17
CA ALA A 109 -1.19 -4.12 -13.13
C ALA A 109 -2.31 -3.07 -13.30
N ARG A 110 -2.85 -2.95 -14.50
CA ARG A 110 -3.93 -2.01 -14.87
C ARG A 110 -5.20 -2.74 -15.30
N PRO A 111 -5.93 -3.41 -14.37
CA PRO A 111 -7.17 -4.08 -14.70
C PRO A 111 -8.19 -3.11 -15.30
N THR A 112 -8.99 -3.60 -16.26
CA THR A 112 -10.06 -2.81 -16.88
C THR A 112 -11.32 -2.75 -16.00
N ILE A 113 -11.46 -3.69 -15.07
CA ILE A 113 -12.62 -3.84 -14.20
C ILE A 113 -12.45 -2.97 -12.96
N ILE A 114 -13.33 -1.99 -12.79
CA ILE A 114 -13.25 -0.99 -11.71
C ILE A 114 -13.19 -1.62 -10.31
N LYS A 115 -13.97 -2.69 -10.05
CA LYS A 115 -14.01 -3.34 -8.72
C LYS A 115 -12.65 -3.90 -8.26
N GLU A 116 -11.74 -4.18 -9.19
CA GLU A 116 -10.41 -4.69 -8.85
C GLU A 116 -9.48 -3.64 -8.23
N TYR A 117 -9.91 -2.38 -8.19
CA TYR A 117 -9.24 -1.30 -7.46
C TYR A 117 -9.80 -1.08 -6.06
N SER A 118 -10.63 -2.01 -5.54
CA SER A 118 -11.15 -1.91 -4.18
C SER A 118 -10.03 -2.07 -3.14
N LEU A 119 -10.21 -1.47 -1.96
CA LEU A 119 -9.25 -1.57 -0.85
C LEU A 119 -8.96 -3.03 -0.47
N LYS A 120 -9.92 -3.94 -0.67
CA LYS A 120 -9.71 -5.36 -0.44
C LYS A 120 -8.68 -5.96 -1.40
N HIS A 121 -8.76 -5.63 -2.69
CA HIS A 121 -7.79 -6.11 -3.68
C HIS A 121 -6.41 -5.46 -3.47
N THR A 122 -6.38 -4.15 -3.25
CA THR A 122 -5.12 -3.43 -3.08
C THR A 122 -4.40 -3.75 -1.76
N SER A 123 -5.13 -4.06 -0.68
CA SER A 123 -4.52 -4.60 0.55
C SER A 123 -3.99 -6.02 0.36
N SER A 124 -4.68 -6.85 -0.45
CA SER A 124 -4.18 -8.18 -0.83
C SER A 124 -2.91 -8.11 -1.68
N ASP A 125 -2.70 -7.06 -2.48
CA ASP A 125 -1.45 -6.84 -3.21
C ASP A 125 -0.27 -6.64 -2.24
N VAL A 126 -0.47 -5.89 -1.15
CA VAL A 126 0.54 -5.72 -0.09
C VAL A 126 0.89 -7.05 0.56
N LEU A 127 -0.12 -7.89 0.83
CA LEU A 127 0.10 -9.24 1.35
C LEU A 127 0.89 -10.11 0.37
N ALA A 128 0.56 -10.02 -0.92
CA ALA A 128 1.26 -10.78 -1.98
C ALA A 128 2.73 -10.34 -2.11
N ILE A 129 3.03 -9.03 -2.04
CA ILE A 129 4.40 -8.52 -1.98
C ILE A 129 5.13 -9.09 -0.75
N ALA A 130 4.52 -9.00 0.44
CA ALA A 130 5.10 -9.52 1.66
C ALA A 130 5.40 -11.03 1.56
N ASN A 131 4.49 -11.80 0.96
CA ASN A 131 4.67 -13.24 0.75
C ASN A 131 5.76 -13.54 -0.27
N ALA A 132 5.88 -12.76 -1.36
CA ALA A 132 6.92 -12.93 -2.38
C ALA A 132 8.33 -12.75 -1.79
N TYR A 133 8.47 -11.87 -0.81
CA TYR A 133 9.71 -11.67 -0.06
C TYR A 133 9.82 -12.53 1.22
N ASN A 134 8.90 -13.49 1.44
CA ASN A 134 8.86 -14.36 2.63
C ASN A 134 8.81 -13.59 3.96
N LEU A 135 8.21 -12.40 3.98
CA LEU A 135 8.10 -11.59 5.17
C LEU A 135 6.99 -12.13 6.07
N GLN A 136 7.33 -12.57 7.26
CA GLN A 136 6.33 -12.95 8.28
C GLN A 136 5.67 -11.70 8.86
N ARG A 137 6.47 -10.71 9.21
CA ARG A 137 6.04 -9.38 9.68
C ARG A 137 6.92 -8.30 9.06
N PHE A 138 6.37 -7.08 8.97
CA PHE A 138 7.07 -5.92 8.42
C PHE A 138 6.48 -4.62 8.99
N HIS A 139 7.15 -3.50 8.75
CA HIS A 139 6.60 -2.16 9.01
C HIS A 139 5.88 -1.65 7.77
N LEU A 140 4.74 -1.00 7.97
CA LEU A 140 3.96 -0.43 6.88
C LEU A 140 3.84 1.08 7.05
N VAL A 141 4.08 1.82 5.97
CA VAL A 141 3.92 3.28 5.90
C VAL A 141 3.08 3.59 4.67
N GLY A 142 2.11 4.48 4.79
CA GLY A 142 1.29 4.87 3.64
C GLY A 142 0.88 6.33 3.69
N HIS A 143 0.73 6.94 2.51
CA HIS A 143 0.27 8.30 2.31
C HIS A 143 -0.98 8.30 1.43
N ASP A 144 -1.96 9.15 1.72
CA ASP A 144 -3.20 9.33 0.95
C ASP A 144 -3.91 7.99 0.65
N TRP A 145 -4.11 7.60 -0.62
CA TRP A 145 -4.66 6.28 -0.95
C TRP A 145 -3.81 5.12 -0.42
N GLY A 146 -2.48 5.26 -0.39
CA GLY A 146 -1.61 4.27 0.25
C GLY A 146 -1.88 4.12 1.74
N ALA A 147 -2.25 5.21 2.43
CA ALA A 147 -2.71 5.13 3.81
C ALA A 147 -4.09 4.46 3.93
N SER A 148 -4.99 4.70 2.98
CA SER A 148 -6.28 4.00 2.94
C SER A 148 -6.11 2.47 2.76
N VAL A 149 -5.16 2.05 1.90
CA VAL A 149 -4.74 0.64 1.74
C VAL A 149 -4.13 0.11 3.03
N GLY A 150 -3.24 0.89 3.66
CA GLY A 150 -2.63 0.51 4.94
C GLY A 150 -3.67 0.29 6.04
N TRP A 151 -4.68 1.14 6.16
CA TRP A 151 -5.80 0.91 7.09
C TRP A 151 -6.59 -0.36 6.76
N ALA A 152 -6.79 -0.67 5.47
CA ALA A 152 -7.41 -1.92 5.04
C ALA A 152 -6.55 -3.12 5.43
N PHE A 153 -5.23 -3.02 5.25
CA PHE A 153 -4.27 -4.05 5.63
C PHE A 153 -4.26 -4.28 7.16
N VAL A 154 -4.25 -3.21 7.95
CA VAL A 154 -4.36 -3.29 9.43
C VAL A 154 -5.65 -3.99 9.88
N ALA A 155 -6.75 -3.79 9.16
CA ALA A 155 -8.03 -4.42 9.49
C ALA A 155 -8.08 -5.91 9.11
N GLU A 156 -7.43 -6.31 8.02
CA GLU A 156 -7.49 -7.67 7.46
C GLU A 156 -6.33 -8.56 7.95
N TYR A 157 -5.12 -7.99 8.18
CA TYR A 157 -3.88 -8.73 8.45
C TYR A 157 -3.03 -8.09 9.58
N PRO A 158 -3.62 -7.73 10.74
CA PRO A 158 -2.90 -7.00 11.80
C PRO A 158 -1.69 -7.75 12.35
N GLU A 159 -1.70 -9.09 12.33
CA GLU A 159 -0.62 -9.95 12.82
C GLU A 159 0.63 -9.90 11.93
N ARG A 160 0.50 -9.40 10.69
CA ARG A 160 1.61 -9.26 9.73
C ARG A 160 2.42 -7.97 9.96
N LEU A 161 2.04 -7.10 10.90
CA LEU A 161 2.68 -5.82 11.13
C LEU A 161 3.44 -5.77 12.45
N TYR A 162 4.63 -5.18 12.41
CA TYR A 162 5.34 -4.66 13.59
C TYR A 162 4.77 -3.29 13.97
N SER A 163 4.60 -2.41 13.00
CA SER A 163 4.00 -1.08 13.19
C SER A 163 3.30 -0.59 11.92
N TRP A 164 2.42 0.36 12.11
CA TRP A 164 1.71 1.09 11.06
C TRP A 164 1.97 2.59 11.18
N THR A 165 2.30 3.25 10.07
CA THR A 165 2.37 4.71 9.98
C THR A 165 1.45 5.22 8.88
N SER A 166 0.49 6.05 9.27
CA SER A 166 -0.42 6.73 8.35
C SER A 166 -0.03 8.19 8.18
N LEU A 167 0.21 8.61 6.95
CA LEU A 167 0.43 9.99 6.60
C LEU A 167 -0.87 10.57 6.02
N SER A 168 -1.33 11.68 6.59
CA SER A 168 -2.55 12.40 6.25
C SER A 168 -3.85 11.68 6.66
N ILE A 169 -4.07 10.44 6.25
CA ILE A 169 -5.39 9.78 6.33
C ILE A 169 -5.63 9.18 7.72
N PRO A 170 -6.70 9.59 8.43
CA PRO A 170 -7.11 8.96 9.69
C PRO A 170 -7.77 7.60 9.46
N HIS A 171 -8.08 6.90 10.54
CA HIS A 171 -8.86 5.66 10.49
C HIS A 171 -10.13 5.81 9.65
N MET A 172 -10.43 4.83 8.81
CA MET A 172 -11.49 4.94 7.80
C MET A 172 -12.88 5.23 8.38
N LYS A 173 -13.19 4.74 9.59
CA LYS A 173 -14.44 5.10 10.27
C LYS A 173 -14.43 6.53 10.79
N ALA A 174 -13.29 7.03 11.27
CA ALA A 174 -13.16 8.42 11.70
C ALA A 174 -13.39 9.38 10.53
N PHE A 175 -12.79 9.09 9.37
CA PHE A 175 -13.04 9.83 8.14
C PHE A 175 -14.52 9.78 7.72
N GLN A 176 -15.14 8.59 7.71
CA GLN A 176 -16.54 8.43 7.32
C GLN A 176 -17.50 9.18 8.26
N GLU A 177 -17.23 9.18 9.56
CA GLU A 177 -18.01 9.90 10.56
C GLU A 177 -17.89 11.42 10.36
N ALA A 178 -16.68 11.93 10.20
CA ALA A 178 -16.43 13.33 9.89
C ALA A 178 -17.10 13.75 8.56
N TYR A 179 -16.96 12.93 7.52
CA TYR A 179 -17.62 13.21 6.24
C TYR A 179 -19.14 13.33 6.33
N ARG A 180 -19.79 12.61 7.27
CA ARG A 180 -21.25 12.68 7.49
C ARG A 180 -21.66 13.86 8.36
N SER A 181 -20.82 14.27 9.31
CA SER A 181 -21.18 15.18 10.40
C SER A 181 -20.50 16.54 10.36
N ASP A 182 -19.46 16.72 9.53
CA ASP A 182 -18.66 17.95 9.49
C ASP A 182 -18.68 18.62 8.11
N PHE A 183 -19.12 19.87 8.06
CA PHE A 183 -19.22 20.63 6.82
C PHE A 183 -17.84 20.92 6.19
N ASP A 184 -16.81 21.14 7.02
CA ASP A 184 -15.45 21.39 6.49
C ASP A 184 -14.90 20.13 5.79
N GLN A 185 -15.07 18.94 6.38
CA GLN A 185 -14.68 17.69 5.72
C GLN A 185 -15.48 17.45 4.44
N GLN A 186 -16.78 17.71 4.43
CA GLN A 186 -17.60 17.59 3.21
C GLN A 186 -17.09 18.51 2.10
N ARG A 187 -16.75 19.76 2.44
CA ARG A 187 -16.21 20.74 1.50
C ARG A 187 -14.86 20.28 0.92
N ARG A 188 -13.94 19.81 1.78
CA ARG A 188 -12.63 19.28 1.38
C ARG A 188 -12.75 18.05 0.46
N SER A 189 -13.78 17.25 0.64
CA SER A 189 -14.02 16.02 -0.12
C SER A 189 -14.79 16.21 -1.44
N LYS A 190 -15.14 17.44 -1.86
CA LYS A 190 -15.92 17.68 -3.09
C LYS A 190 -15.24 17.15 -4.36
N TYR A 191 -13.91 17.19 -4.42
CA TYR A 191 -13.13 16.68 -5.56
C TYR A 191 -13.38 15.19 -5.82
N ILE A 192 -13.70 14.41 -4.79
CA ILE A 192 -14.02 12.98 -4.91
C ILE A 192 -15.22 12.77 -5.83
N GLY A 193 -16.25 13.63 -5.72
CA GLY A 193 -17.41 13.60 -6.61
C GLY A 193 -17.03 13.81 -8.07
N PHE A 194 -16.11 14.73 -8.35
CA PHE A 194 -15.57 14.95 -9.68
C PHE A 194 -14.80 13.72 -10.18
N PHE A 195 -13.88 13.15 -9.39
CA PHE A 195 -13.06 11.99 -9.79
C PHE A 195 -13.89 10.71 -10.01
N ASN A 196 -15.09 10.64 -9.43
CA ASN A 196 -16.02 9.53 -9.68
C ASN A 196 -16.76 9.63 -11.03
N MET A 197 -16.73 10.80 -11.71
CA MET A 197 -17.35 10.92 -13.03
C MET A 197 -16.57 10.10 -14.07
N PRO A 198 -17.27 9.52 -15.07
CA PRO A 198 -16.59 8.87 -16.19
C PRO A 198 -16.02 9.91 -17.16
N PHE A 199 -14.84 9.68 -17.70
CA PHE A 199 -14.14 10.39 -18.78
C PHE A 199 -13.73 11.86 -18.48
N PHE A 200 -14.57 12.65 -17.83
CA PHE A 200 -14.30 14.07 -17.57
C PHE A 200 -13.06 14.33 -16.73
N PRO A 201 -12.81 13.60 -15.63
CA PRO A 201 -11.59 13.80 -14.85
C PRO A 201 -10.32 13.49 -15.65
N GLU A 202 -10.33 12.41 -16.45
CA GLU A 202 -9.20 12.07 -17.31
C GLU A 202 -8.91 13.17 -18.33
N LEU A 203 -9.94 13.66 -19.00
CA LEU A 203 -9.83 14.75 -19.96
C LEU A 203 -9.29 16.03 -19.31
N TYR A 204 -9.88 16.42 -18.17
CA TYR A 204 -9.47 17.61 -17.43
C TYR A 204 -8.03 17.54 -16.95
N LEU A 205 -7.62 16.42 -16.32
CA LEU A 205 -6.29 16.26 -15.74
C LEU A 205 -5.21 16.13 -16.81
N SER A 206 -5.50 15.50 -17.95
CA SER A 206 -4.55 15.36 -19.08
C SER A 206 -4.51 16.57 -20.01
N PHE A 207 -5.45 17.51 -19.87
CA PHE A 207 -5.53 18.66 -20.75
C PHE A 207 -4.25 19.50 -20.76
N ASN A 208 -3.89 20.03 -21.91
CA ASN A 208 -2.73 20.91 -22.12
C ASN A 208 -1.44 20.35 -21.48
N GLY A 209 -1.06 19.13 -21.88
CA GLY A 209 0.17 18.50 -21.40
C GLY A 209 0.17 18.20 -19.90
N TYR A 210 -0.99 17.82 -19.37
CA TYR A 210 -1.19 17.50 -17.94
C TYR A 210 -1.06 18.71 -16.99
N ASN A 211 -1.27 19.94 -17.47
CA ASN A 211 -1.13 21.13 -16.63
C ASN A 211 -2.04 21.11 -15.38
N ASN A 212 -3.28 20.61 -15.50
CA ASN A 212 -4.16 20.52 -14.35
C ASN A 212 -3.68 19.48 -13.32
N LEU A 213 -3.08 18.38 -13.77
CA LEU A 213 -2.45 17.40 -12.89
C LEU A 213 -1.20 17.99 -12.23
N LYS A 214 -0.33 18.66 -12.98
CA LYS A 214 0.87 19.36 -12.46
C LYS A 214 0.54 20.39 -11.39
N ASN A 215 -0.61 21.07 -11.51
CA ASN A 215 -1.06 22.04 -10.53
C ASN A 215 -1.40 21.43 -9.14
N ILE A 216 -1.62 20.12 -9.08
CA ILE A 216 -1.81 19.41 -7.81
C ILE A 216 -0.49 19.36 -7.04
N TRP A 217 0.65 19.25 -7.74
CA TRP A 217 2.00 19.12 -7.18
C TRP A 217 2.74 20.46 -7.07
N ARG A 218 2.10 21.52 -6.62
CA ARG A 218 2.72 22.86 -6.58
C ARG A 218 3.98 22.92 -5.71
N ALA A 219 4.02 22.13 -4.62
CA ALA A 219 5.14 22.07 -3.70
C ALA A 219 6.28 21.11 -4.12
N HIS A 220 6.10 20.35 -5.22
CA HIS A 220 7.06 19.34 -5.66
C HIS A 220 8.12 19.93 -6.60
N GLY A 221 9.32 19.34 -6.61
CA GLY A 221 10.36 19.64 -7.56
C GLY A 221 10.01 19.21 -8.99
N ASP A 222 10.67 19.80 -9.99
CA ASP A 222 10.36 19.51 -11.41
C ASP A 222 10.76 18.09 -11.80
N GLU A 223 11.83 17.55 -11.25
CA GLU A 223 12.25 16.16 -11.43
C GLU A 223 11.20 15.18 -10.92
N GLU A 224 10.69 15.40 -9.72
CA GLU A 224 9.64 14.60 -9.11
C GLU A 224 8.34 14.64 -9.91
N LYS A 225 7.93 15.85 -10.37
CA LYS A 225 6.77 16.01 -11.26
C LYS A 225 6.92 15.22 -12.56
N GLU A 226 8.11 15.26 -13.15
CA GLU A 226 8.36 14.52 -14.40
C GLU A 226 8.38 13.02 -14.17
N ALA A 227 8.91 12.54 -13.05
CA ALA A 227 8.85 11.14 -12.67
C ALA A 227 7.40 10.64 -12.56
N TYR A 228 6.51 11.40 -11.90
CA TYR A 228 5.08 11.07 -11.83
C TYR A 228 4.41 11.11 -13.20
N LEU A 229 4.70 12.13 -14.01
CA LEU A 229 4.15 12.26 -15.36
C LEU A 229 4.58 11.13 -16.28
N SER A 230 5.78 10.58 -16.11
CA SER A 230 6.26 9.43 -16.88
C SER A 230 5.34 8.22 -16.76
N VAL A 231 4.71 8.05 -15.59
CA VAL A 231 3.68 7.03 -15.35
C VAL A 231 2.33 7.45 -15.93
N PHE A 232 1.85 8.68 -15.66
CA PHE A 232 0.51 9.10 -16.08
C PHE A 232 0.35 9.32 -17.59
N ARG A 233 1.45 9.54 -18.33
CA ARG A 233 1.45 9.57 -19.80
C ARG A 233 1.28 8.20 -20.44
N GLN A 234 1.50 7.13 -19.70
CA GLN A 234 1.29 5.78 -20.20
C GLN A 234 -0.20 5.48 -20.38
N SER A 235 -0.50 4.68 -21.41
CA SER A 235 -1.89 4.32 -21.73
C SER A 235 -2.60 3.69 -20.53
N GLY A 236 -3.77 4.22 -20.21
CA GLY A 236 -4.63 3.70 -19.15
C GLY A 236 -4.24 4.11 -17.72
N ALA A 237 -3.02 4.64 -17.46
CA ALA A 237 -2.54 4.92 -16.10
C ALA A 237 -3.45 5.89 -15.33
N LEU A 238 -3.77 7.03 -15.91
CA LEU A 238 -4.62 8.04 -15.25
C LEU A 238 -6.04 7.50 -14.95
N ARG A 239 -6.63 6.75 -15.90
CA ARG A 239 -7.92 6.09 -15.67
C ARG A 239 -7.83 5.08 -14.55
N SER A 240 -6.79 4.27 -14.51
CA SER A 240 -6.56 3.26 -13.50
C SER A 240 -6.39 3.87 -12.11
N ALA A 241 -5.64 4.95 -12.00
CA ALA A 241 -5.51 5.70 -10.75
C ALA A 241 -6.85 6.31 -10.28
N LEU A 242 -7.67 6.86 -11.19
CA LEU A 242 -9.00 7.37 -10.87
C LEU A 242 -9.99 6.26 -10.51
N ASN A 243 -9.77 5.03 -10.97
CA ASN A 243 -10.62 3.90 -10.59
C ASN A 243 -10.56 3.55 -9.11
N TRP A 244 -9.52 3.97 -8.37
CA TRP A 244 -9.48 3.85 -6.92
C TRP A 244 -10.64 4.61 -6.24
N TYR A 245 -10.94 5.82 -6.71
CA TYR A 245 -12.10 6.59 -6.25
C TYR A 245 -13.40 5.88 -6.62
N ARG A 246 -13.52 5.43 -7.87
CA ARG A 246 -14.73 4.79 -8.41
C ARG A 246 -15.05 3.44 -7.77
N ALA A 247 -14.02 2.69 -7.35
CA ALA A 247 -14.19 1.39 -6.71
C ALA A 247 -14.59 1.50 -5.23
N ASN A 248 -14.12 2.53 -4.54
CA ASN A 248 -14.21 2.61 -3.09
C ASN A 248 -15.22 3.64 -2.57
N ILE A 249 -15.54 4.66 -3.39
CA ILE A 249 -16.40 5.76 -2.98
C ILE A 249 -17.54 5.91 -3.98
N GLY A 250 -18.78 5.83 -3.50
CA GLY A 250 -19.97 6.01 -4.32
C GLY A 250 -20.78 4.74 -4.60
N ARG A 251 -21.68 4.81 -5.58
CA ARG A 251 -22.67 3.75 -5.89
C ARG A 251 -22.10 2.48 -6.50
N ARG A 252 -20.85 2.51 -6.97
CA ARG A 252 -20.20 1.37 -7.66
C ARG A 252 -19.45 0.44 -6.70
N ARG A 253 -19.44 0.76 -5.42
CA ARG A 253 -18.81 -0.08 -4.39
C ARG A 253 -19.44 -1.48 -4.39
N ASN A 254 -18.60 -2.50 -4.48
CA ASN A 254 -19.05 -3.88 -4.40
C ASN A 254 -19.33 -4.25 -2.92
N PRO A 255 -20.55 -4.70 -2.57
CA PRO A 255 -20.85 -5.12 -1.19
C PRO A 255 -19.98 -6.27 -0.69
N SER A 256 -19.48 -7.15 -1.58
CA SER A 256 -18.61 -8.28 -1.20
C SER A 256 -17.18 -7.85 -0.82
N ASP A 257 -16.79 -6.60 -1.12
CA ASP A 257 -15.48 -6.04 -0.79
C ASP A 257 -15.51 -5.24 0.53
N HIS A 258 -16.52 -5.53 1.36
CA HIS A 258 -16.65 -4.89 2.66
C HIS A 258 -15.51 -5.29 3.59
N ILE A 259 -14.73 -4.30 4.04
CA ILE A 259 -13.73 -4.45 5.09
C ILE A 259 -14.33 -3.95 6.41
N ASN A 260 -14.22 -4.75 7.45
CA ASN A 260 -14.63 -4.34 8.78
C ASN A 260 -13.48 -3.58 9.47
N PHE A 261 -13.46 -2.27 9.31
CA PHE A 261 -12.52 -1.41 10.03
C PHE A 261 -12.88 -1.39 11.52
N GLY A 262 -12.24 -2.28 12.28
CA GLY A 262 -12.44 -2.45 13.71
C GLY A 262 -11.57 -1.53 14.57
N ILE A 263 -11.42 -1.91 15.83
CA ILE A 263 -10.48 -1.28 16.77
C ILE A 263 -9.06 -1.76 16.47
N VAL A 264 -8.13 -0.82 16.38
CA VAL A 264 -6.74 -1.06 15.99
C VAL A 264 -5.88 -1.33 17.23
N ARG A 265 -5.12 -2.42 17.19
CA ARG A 265 -4.17 -2.83 18.26
C ARG A 265 -2.71 -2.77 17.78
N VAL A 266 -2.49 -2.69 16.49
CA VAL A 266 -1.15 -2.52 15.90
C VAL A 266 -0.58 -1.17 16.37
N PRO A 267 0.69 -1.12 16.82
CA PRO A 267 1.35 0.16 17.11
C PRO A 267 1.23 1.11 15.93
N THR A 268 0.62 2.27 16.15
CA THR A 268 0.23 3.19 15.09
C THR A 268 0.78 4.59 15.33
N LEU A 269 1.35 5.18 14.28
CA LEU A 269 1.68 6.60 14.18
C LEU A 269 0.79 7.25 13.13
N LEU A 270 0.10 8.33 13.48
CA LEU A 270 -0.57 9.21 12.54
C LEU A 270 0.19 10.53 12.45
N ILE A 271 0.59 10.92 11.24
CA ILE A 271 1.19 12.24 10.96
C ILE A 271 0.20 13.00 10.07
N TRP A 272 -0.12 14.24 10.45
CA TRP A 272 -1.08 15.05 9.72
C TRP A 272 -0.64 16.50 9.65
N GLY A 273 -0.81 17.10 8.46
CA GLY A 273 -0.63 18.52 8.23
C GLY A 273 -1.91 19.31 8.53
N ASN A 274 -1.87 20.31 9.39
CA ASN A 274 -3.07 21.04 9.77
C ASN A 274 -3.60 21.99 8.69
N MET A 275 -2.84 22.17 7.60
CA MET A 275 -3.26 22.85 6.38
C MET A 275 -3.65 21.88 5.26
N ASP A 276 -3.84 20.59 5.56
CA ASP A 276 -4.22 19.57 4.59
C ASP A 276 -5.52 19.93 3.86
N MET A 277 -5.48 19.94 2.53
CA MET A 277 -6.63 20.32 1.69
C MET A 277 -7.70 19.23 1.60
N ALA A 278 -7.38 17.97 1.90
CA ALA A 278 -8.26 16.81 1.77
C ALA A 278 -8.85 16.36 3.11
N ILE A 279 -8.07 16.47 4.20
CA ILE A 279 -8.41 15.95 5.52
C ILE A 279 -8.59 17.09 6.52
N GLY A 280 -9.78 17.19 7.09
CA GLY A 280 -10.12 18.19 8.10
C GLY A 280 -9.86 17.72 9.54
N ARG A 281 -9.74 18.67 10.47
CA ARG A 281 -9.48 18.46 11.91
C ARG A 281 -10.41 17.43 12.53
N LYS A 282 -11.71 17.47 12.23
CA LYS A 282 -12.70 16.58 12.81
C LYS A 282 -12.37 15.11 12.59
N SER A 283 -11.88 14.76 11.39
CA SER A 283 -11.46 13.39 11.06
C SER A 283 -10.30 12.92 11.95
N ILE A 284 -9.38 13.81 12.24
CA ILE A 284 -8.19 13.55 13.08
C ILE A 284 -8.58 13.39 14.54
N ASP A 285 -9.43 14.28 15.06
CA ASP A 285 -9.88 14.22 16.46
C ASP A 285 -10.63 12.93 16.76
N LEU A 286 -11.42 12.43 15.81
CA LEU A 286 -12.14 11.17 15.90
C LEU A 286 -11.22 9.93 15.84
N ASN A 287 -9.98 10.05 15.34
CA ASN A 287 -9.10 8.91 15.11
C ASN A 287 -8.83 8.11 16.40
N LYS A 288 -8.57 8.80 17.51
CA LYS A 288 -8.16 8.20 18.79
C LYS A 288 -9.17 7.17 19.32
N GLN A 289 -10.46 7.33 19.06
CA GLN A 289 -11.51 6.42 19.55
C GLN A 289 -11.41 5.01 18.94
N TYR A 290 -10.70 4.85 17.84
CA TYR A 290 -10.48 3.56 17.17
C TYR A 290 -9.14 2.91 17.55
N MET A 291 -8.33 3.53 18.42
CA MET A 291 -7.00 3.07 18.80
C MET A 291 -7.03 2.43 20.17
N ALA A 292 -6.79 1.11 20.28
CA ALA A 292 -6.61 0.38 21.53
C ALA A 292 -5.17 -0.12 21.74
N GLY A 293 -4.34 -0.09 20.71
CA GLY A 293 -2.91 -0.33 20.81
C GLY A 293 -2.12 0.96 21.09
N PRO A 294 -0.78 0.87 21.11
CA PRO A 294 0.08 2.04 21.19
C PRO A 294 -0.23 3.01 20.05
N TYR A 295 -0.47 4.27 20.38
CA TYR A 295 -0.84 5.29 19.40
C TYR A 295 -0.09 6.59 19.65
N ASN A 296 0.59 7.08 18.61
CA ASN A 296 1.23 8.37 18.57
C ASN A 296 0.60 9.23 17.47
N PHE A 297 0.50 10.53 17.74
CA PHE A 297 0.01 11.51 16.79
C PHE A 297 1.01 12.67 16.69
N LEU A 298 1.37 13.03 15.45
CA LEU A 298 2.19 14.19 15.15
C LEU A 298 1.40 15.12 14.21
N GLU A 299 1.19 16.35 14.68
CA GLU A 299 0.65 17.44 13.90
C GLU A 299 1.77 18.35 13.42
N LEU A 300 1.76 18.71 12.14
CA LEU A 300 2.70 19.62 11.52
C LEU A 300 1.98 20.81 10.89
N TYR A 301 2.64 21.96 10.82
CA TYR A 301 2.11 23.15 10.15
C TYR A 301 2.46 23.11 8.66
N VAL A 302 1.89 22.14 7.94
CA VAL A 302 2.09 21.86 6.51
C VAL A 302 0.79 21.39 5.87
N GLY A 303 0.78 21.26 4.53
CA GLY A 303 -0.34 20.77 3.77
C GLY A 303 -0.44 19.24 3.72
N HIS A 304 -0.95 18.75 2.60
CA HIS A 304 -1.20 17.33 2.35
C HIS A 304 0.07 16.55 2.01
N TRP A 305 1.05 17.20 1.37
CA TRP A 305 2.27 16.58 0.84
C TRP A 305 3.37 16.52 1.90
N LEU A 306 3.12 15.74 2.94
CA LEU A 306 3.92 15.70 4.17
C LEU A 306 5.42 15.42 3.93
N ILE A 307 5.74 14.49 3.02
CA ILE A 307 7.13 14.13 2.68
C ILE A 307 7.84 15.29 1.98
N GLN A 308 7.16 16.01 1.11
CA GLN A 308 7.74 17.10 0.35
C GLN A 308 7.82 18.39 1.16
N GLU A 309 6.85 18.64 2.04
CA GLU A 309 6.73 19.89 2.79
C GLU A 309 7.51 19.87 4.12
N SER A 310 7.77 18.69 4.72
CA SER A 310 8.48 18.57 6.02
C SER A 310 9.23 17.25 6.13
N PHE A 311 10.16 17.01 5.21
CA PHE A 311 10.90 15.73 5.12
C PHE A 311 11.58 15.35 6.43
N ASP A 312 12.29 16.29 7.07
CA ASP A 312 13.10 16.00 8.26
C ASP A 312 12.24 15.59 9.46
N ASP A 313 11.13 16.29 9.72
CA ASP A 313 10.24 15.95 10.83
C ASP A 313 9.50 14.63 10.57
N VAL A 314 9.03 14.45 9.35
CA VAL A 314 8.28 13.24 8.95
C VAL A 314 9.20 12.03 8.97
N SER A 315 10.38 12.10 8.35
CA SER A 315 11.33 10.98 8.31
C SER A 315 11.82 10.61 9.71
N LYS A 316 12.13 11.60 10.56
CA LYS A 316 12.51 11.38 11.97
C LYS A 316 11.39 10.70 12.75
N ALA A 317 10.14 11.11 12.59
CA ALA A 317 9.01 10.52 13.28
C ALA A 317 8.78 9.06 12.84
N ILE A 318 8.85 8.79 11.53
CA ILE A 318 8.73 7.43 10.97
C ILE A 318 9.83 6.52 11.51
N ILE A 319 11.10 6.97 11.45
CA ILE A 319 12.26 6.21 11.92
C ILE A 319 12.14 5.89 13.41
N ASN A 320 11.78 6.87 14.23
CA ASN A 320 11.62 6.68 15.67
C ASN A 320 10.49 5.68 15.97
N HIS A 321 9.37 5.76 15.23
CA HIS A 321 8.27 4.83 15.41
C HIS A 321 8.66 3.40 15.02
N ILE A 322 9.26 3.21 13.86
CA ILE A 322 9.80 1.91 13.40
C ILE A 322 10.76 1.35 14.45
N LYS A 323 11.77 2.12 14.84
CA LYS A 323 12.78 1.72 15.82
C LYS A 323 12.18 1.29 17.16
N THR A 324 11.10 1.95 17.61
CA THR A 324 10.44 1.64 18.88
C THR A 324 9.77 0.25 18.85
N TYR A 325 9.32 -0.21 17.69
CA TYR A 325 8.59 -1.47 17.52
C TYR A 325 9.34 -2.53 16.74
N SER A 326 10.62 -2.32 16.43
CA SER A 326 11.53 -3.32 15.86
C SER A 326 11.90 -4.39 16.89
N LEU A 327 11.95 -5.65 16.47
CA LEU A 327 12.34 -6.79 17.33
C LEU A 327 13.79 -6.64 17.83
N VAL A 328 14.67 -6.14 17.00
CA VAL A 328 16.11 -5.95 17.33
C VAL A 328 16.30 -5.06 18.55
N TYR A 329 15.36 -4.16 18.85
CA TYR A 329 15.41 -3.25 20.01
C TYR A 329 14.65 -3.76 21.23
N TYR A 330 13.84 -4.83 21.09
CA TYR A 330 13.07 -5.39 22.20
C TYR A 330 13.83 -6.50 22.98
N GLU A 331 14.79 -7.17 22.35
CA GLU A 331 15.55 -8.26 23.01
C GLU A 331 16.34 -7.83 24.27
N PRO A 332 16.98 -6.63 24.37
CA PRO A 332 17.65 -6.23 25.59
C PRO A 332 16.74 -6.00 26.79
N GLN A 333 15.44 -5.77 26.57
CA GLN A 333 14.50 -5.51 27.66
C GLN A 333 13.84 -6.80 28.22
N LEU A 334 13.76 -7.87 27.42
CA LEU A 334 13.24 -9.15 27.88
C LEU A 334 14.20 -9.86 28.86
N GLY A 335 15.52 -9.56 28.80
CA GLY A 335 16.53 -10.12 29.71
C GLY A 335 16.56 -9.54 31.13
N LYS A 336 15.75 -8.54 31.45
CA LYS A 336 15.70 -7.90 32.79
C LYS A 336 14.48 -8.23 33.62
N ARG A 337 13.81 -9.34 33.40
CA ARG A 337 12.93 -9.88 34.46
C ARG A 337 13.83 -10.45 35.56
N LYS A 338 14.07 -9.63 36.59
CA LYS A 338 14.70 -10.05 37.85
C LYS A 338 13.96 -11.26 38.38
N LYS A 339 14.78 -12.27 38.72
CA LYS A 339 14.35 -13.41 39.53
C LYS A 339 13.83 -12.96 40.92
#